data_189ae77940f1ff6a247d64e31bc46ba9
#
_entry.id   189ae77940f1ff6a247d64e31bc46ba9
#
_cell.length_a   1.000
_cell.length_b   1.000
_cell.length_c   1.000
_cell.angle_alpha   90.00
_cell.angle_beta   90.00
_cell.angle_gamma   90.00
#
_symmetry.space_group_name_H-M   'P 1'
#
loop_
_entity.id
_entity.type
_entity.pdbx_description
1 polymer ?
#
loop_
_entity_poly.entity_id
_entity_poly.type
_entity_poly.pdbx_seq_one_letter_code
_entity_poly.pdbx_strand_id
1 'polypeptide(L)'
;MARTWLCTVLLAPLALLGCKEREPSPADQAKAAAQIEAAQRVTPPPEPIDLQRITGADFAQNGLDVAGCSFVPEITPGGDPVLVASTAGAVIKVADRFVTLAADVGGPKLGENAYTHYVGAAQSLQIEPAGASASPPGSDRNQKMARLSLSDPFNRVIWSSGGTLVCGPGAPAASATDVTAPG
;
A
#
# COMPACT_ATOMS: atom_id res chain seq x y z
N MET A 1 -68.12 -10.48 -25.38
CA MET A 1 -68.17 -11.21 -24.09
C MET A 1 -67.07 -10.58 -23.19
N ALA A 2 -67.58 -9.63 -22.35
CA ALA A 2 -66.65 -8.86 -21.47
C ALA A 2 -66.57 -9.57 -20.13
N ARG A 3 -65.30 -9.83 -19.67
CA ARG A 3 -65.02 -10.37 -18.33
C ARG A 3 -64.30 -9.31 -17.54
N THR A 4 -65.03 -8.61 -16.72
CA THR A 4 -64.67 -7.63 -15.74
C THR A 4 -63.99 -8.37 -14.55
N TRP A 5 -62.71 -8.14 -14.27
CA TRP A 5 -62.05 -8.59 -13.05
C TRP A 5 -61.95 -7.43 -12.06
N LEU A 6 -62.77 -7.52 -11.00
CA LEU A 6 -62.68 -6.65 -9.83
C LEU A 6 -61.43 -7.06 -9.02
N CYS A 7 -60.42 -6.22 -8.97
CA CYS A 7 -59.35 -6.30 -7.97
C CYS A 7 -59.77 -5.57 -6.70
N THR A 8 -60.15 -6.34 -5.69
CA THR A 8 -60.45 -5.84 -4.34
C THR A 8 -59.09 -5.57 -3.64
N VAL A 9 -58.73 -4.30 -3.50
CA VAL A 9 -57.53 -3.86 -2.75
C VAL A 9 -57.90 -3.89 -1.26
N LEU A 10 -57.37 -4.88 -0.54
CA LEU A 10 -57.39 -4.91 0.93
C LEU A 10 -56.30 -3.95 1.46
N LEU A 11 -56.71 -2.77 1.90
CA LEU A 11 -55.88 -1.88 2.71
C LEU A 11 -55.77 -2.45 4.12
N ALA A 12 -54.62 -3.08 4.42
CA ALA A 12 -54.24 -3.40 5.79
C ALA A 12 -53.60 -2.15 6.44
N PRO A 13 -54.07 -1.66 7.58
CA PRO A 13 -53.38 -0.59 8.30
C PRO A 13 -52.12 -1.14 8.95
N LEU A 14 -50.92 -0.76 8.43
CA LEU A 14 -49.66 -0.94 9.12
C LEU A 14 -49.69 -0.07 10.38
N ALA A 15 -49.93 -0.68 11.52
CA ALA A 15 -49.70 -0.07 12.82
C ALA A 15 -48.16 0.15 12.97
N LEU A 16 -47.71 1.36 12.71
CA LEU A 16 -46.36 1.83 13.08
C LEU A 16 -46.29 1.86 14.61
N LEU A 17 -45.88 0.73 15.19
CA LEU A 17 -45.37 0.69 16.55
C LEU A 17 -44.07 1.53 16.58
N GLY A 18 -44.24 2.85 16.75
CA GLY A 18 -43.15 3.76 16.98
C GLY A 18 -42.39 3.32 18.23
N CYS A 19 -41.22 2.71 18.06
CA CYS A 19 -40.26 2.60 19.13
C CYS A 19 -39.96 4.02 19.62
N LYS A 20 -40.51 4.35 20.80
CA LYS A 20 -40.21 5.61 21.47
C LYS A 20 -38.78 5.49 21.93
N GLU A 21 -37.86 5.85 21.04
CA GLU A 21 -36.42 5.91 21.31
C GLU A 21 -36.26 6.93 22.45
N ARG A 22 -35.88 6.40 23.61
CA ARG A 22 -35.66 7.22 24.81
C ARG A 22 -34.41 8.05 24.53
N GLU A 23 -34.56 9.36 24.40
CA GLU A 23 -33.41 10.25 24.27
C GLU A 23 -32.43 9.95 25.41
N PRO A 24 -31.16 9.66 25.07
CA PRO A 24 -30.15 9.35 26.09
C PRO A 24 -29.97 10.58 27.02
N SER A 25 -29.93 10.31 28.30
CA SER A 25 -29.73 11.39 29.29
C SER A 25 -28.38 12.06 29.07
N PRO A 26 -28.18 13.32 29.50
CA PRO A 26 -26.87 13.99 29.45
C PRO A 26 -25.74 13.17 30.10
N ALA A 27 -26.06 12.42 31.14
CA ALA A 27 -25.11 11.53 31.82
C ALA A 27 -24.73 10.32 30.95
N ASP A 28 -25.70 9.74 30.21
CA ASP A 28 -25.44 8.63 29.28
C ASP A 28 -24.60 9.11 28.08
N GLN A 29 -24.87 10.31 27.58
CA GLN A 29 -24.09 10.93 26.50
C GLN A 29 -22.65 11.20 26.95
N ALA A 30 -22.44 11.74 28.14
CA ALA A 30 -21.10 11.96 28.68
C ALA A 30 -20.34 10.64 28.89
N LYS A 31 -21.02 9.60 29.34
CA LYS A 31 -20.43 8.28 29.51
C LYS A 31 -20.05 7.65 28.17
N ALA A 32 -20.92 7.76 27.16
CA ALA A 32 -20.62 7.28 25.80
C ALA A 32 -19.44 8.04 25.17
N ALA A 33 -19.38 9.37 25.34
CA ALA A 33 -18.26 10.18 24.87
C ALA A 33 -16.95 9.75 25.55
N ALA A 34 -16.95 9.57 26.87
CA ALA A 34 -15.77 9.11 27.60
C ALA A 34 -15.32 7.69 27.17
N GLN A 35 -16.24 6.80 26.83
CA GLN A 35 -15.92 5.49 26.31
C GLN A 35 -15.27 5.56 24.91
N ILE A 36 -15.78 6.43 24.03
CA ILE A 36 -15.20 6.66 22.70
C ILE A 36 -13.78 7.24 22.83
N GLU A 37 -13.60 8.25 23.69
CA GLU A 37 -12.27 8.81 23.95
C GLU A 37 -11.30 7.77 24.52
N ALA A 38 -11.74 6.92 25.44
CA ALA A 38 -10.93 5.85 25.99
C ALA A 38 -10.54 4.82 24.91
N ALA A 39 -11.47 4.45 24.03
CA ALA A 39 -11.22 3.54 22.92
C ALA A 39 -10.24 4.14 21.90
N GLN A 40 -10.32 5.43 21.63
CA GLN A 40 -9.39 6.13 20.71
C GLN A 40 -7.97 6.27 21.26
N ARG A 41 -7.79 6.22 22.58
CA ARG A 41 -6.46 6.26 23.23
C ARG A 41 -5.70 4.94 23.15
N VAL A 42 -6.40 3.84 22.86
CA VAL A 42 -5.76 2.52 22.72
C VAL A 42 -5.22 2.41 21.32
N THR A 43 -3.92 2.62 21.14
CA THR A 43 -3.25 2.34 19.88
C THR A 43 -3.25 0.82 19.65
N PRO A 44 -3.82 0.30 18.54
CA PRO A 44 -3.79 -1.12 18.27
C PRO A 44 -2.35 -1.62 18.14
N PRO A 45 -2.04 -2.90 18.42
CA PRO A 45 -0.71 -3.43 18.21
C PRO A 45 -0.30 -3.28 16.73
N PRO A 46 1.02 -3.09 16.43
CA PRO A 46 1.50 -3.03 15.05
C PRO A 46 1.23 -4.36 14.36
N GLU A 47 0.68 -4.31 13.16
CA GLU A 47 0.43 -5.47 12.32
C GLU A 47 1.58 -5.59 11.30
N PRO A 48 2.51 -6.57 11.45
CA PRO A 48 3.55 -6.81 10.46
C PRO A 48 2.94 -7.16 9.11
N ILE A 49 3.55 -6.67 8.04
CA ILE A 49 3.15 -6.99 6.68
C ILE A 49 4.31 -7.63 5.93
N ASP A 50 3.98 -8.47 4.93
CA ASP A 50 4.96 -9.04 4.02
C ASP A 50 4.85 -8.37 2.65
N LEU A 51 5.96 -7.79 2.20
CA LEU A 51 6.06 -7.29 0.83
C LEU A 51 6.32 -8.45 -0.12
N GLN A 52 5.47 -8.54 -1.13
CA GLN A 52 5.59 -9.53 -2.19
C GLN A 52 6.43 -8.98 -3.34
N ARG A 53 7.05 -9.88 -4.10
CA ARG A 53 7.82 -9.55 -5.29
C ARG A 53 6.91 -9.05 -6.41
N ILE A 54 7.38 -8.05 -7.13
CA ILE A 54 6.73 -7.50 -8.32
C ILE A 54 7.42 -8.14 -9.53
N THR A 55 6.75 -9.07 -10.17
CA THR A 55 7.31 -9.88 -11.28
C THR A 55 7.23 -9.13 -12.60
N GLY A 56 7.94 -9.61 -13.63
CA GLY A 56 7.83 -9.05 -14.99
C GLY A 56 6.40 -9.09 -15.55
N ALA A 57 5.62 -10.12 -15.19
CA ALA A 57 4.21 -10.19 -15.54
C ALA A 57 3.40 -9.08 -14.87
N ASP A 58 3.70 -8.77 -13.60
CA ASP A 58 3.06 -7.68 -12.87
C ASP A 58 3.33 -6.31 -13.53
N PHE A 59 4.56 -6.08 -13.99
CA PHE A 59 4.93 -4.87 -14.73
C PHE A 59 4.10 -4.72 -16.00
N ALA A 60 4.01 -5.79 -16.81
CA ALA A 60 3.28 -5.76 -18.07
C ALA A 60 1.78 -5.57 -17.89
N GLN A 61 1.19 -6.23 -16.89
CA GLN A 61 -0.26 -6.19 -16.64
C GLN A 61 -0.74 -4.88 -16.03
N ASN A 62 0.09 -4.25 -15.21
CA ASN A 62 -0.29 -3.05 -14.45
C ASN A 62 0.33 -1.76 -15.01
N GLY A 63 1.07 -1.83 -16.11
CA GLY A 63 1.70 -0.66 -16.73
C GLY A 63 2.65 0.08 -15.78
N LEU A 64 3.39 -0.67 -14.93
CA LEU A 64 4.28 -0.05 -13.96
C LEU A 64 5.46 0.60 -14.68
N ASP A 65 5.72 1.87 -14.35
CA ASP A 65 6.81 2.62 -14.96
C ASP A 65 8.17 2.18 -14.40
N VAL A 66 9.04 1.76 -15.30
CA VAL A 66 10.42 1.36 -14.99
C VAL A 66 11.42 2.53 -15.04
N ALA A 67 10.97 3.75 -15.32
CA ALA A 67 11.85 4.93 -15.41
C ALA A 67 12.31 5.47 -14.04
N GLY A 68 11.79 4.94 -12.94
CA GLY A 68 12.10 5.34 -11.58
C GLY A 68 13.24 4.56 -10.94
N CYS A 69 13.00 4.19 -9.69
CA CYS A 69 13.89 3.34 -8.89
C CYS A 69 13.15 2.05 -8.52
N SER A 70 13.84 0.92 -8.51
CA SER A 70 13.34 -0.34 -7.97
C SER A 70 14.21 -0.80 -6.80
N PHE A 71 13.59 -1.45 -5.80
CA PHE A 71 14.30 -1.95 -4.63
C PHE A 71 14.19 -3.47 -4.55
N VAL A 72 15.36 -4.13 -4.49
CA VAL A 72 15.50 -5.58 -4.35
C VAL A 72 16.10 -5.89 -2.97
N PRO A 73 15.37 -6.62 -2.09
CA PRO A 73 15.88 -6.99 -0.77
C PRO A 73 17.11 -7.89 -0.84
N GLU A 74 18.01 -7.78 0.14
CA GLU A 74 19.23 -8.64 0.24
C GLU A 74 18.91 -10.12 0.35
N ILE A 75 17.79 -10.46 0.98
CA ILE A 75 17.33 -11.86 1.15
C ILE A 75 16.93 -12.53 -0.17
N THR A 76 16.84 -11.75 -1.25
CA THR A 76 16.52 -12.23 -2.61
C THR A 76 17.51 -11.69 -3.64
N PRO A 77 18.82 -12.00 -3.52
CA PRO A 77 19.82 -11.49 -4.46
C PRO A 77 19.49 -11.88 -5.91
N GLY A 78 19.49 -10.89 -6.81
CA GLY A 78 19.11 -11.11 -8.22
C GLY A 78 17.63 -11.43 -8.44
N GLY A 79 16.78 -11.22 -7.42
CA GLY A 79 15.34 -11.45 -7.48
C GLY A 79 14.55 -10.23 -8.00
N ASP A 80 13.25 -10.44 -8.10
CA ASP A 80 12.32 -9.38 -8.47
C ASP A 80 12.23 -8.30 -7.37
N PRO A 81 12.00 -7.03 -7.74
CA PRO A 81 11.84 -5.96 -6.76
C PRO A 81 10.57 -6.11 -5.93
N VAL A 82 10.57 -5.54 -4.73
CA VAL A 82 9.38 -5.42 -3.87
C VAL A 82 8.80 -4.01 -3.88
N LEU A 83 9.50 -3.07 -4.49
CA LEU A 83 9.11 -1.68 -4.64
C LEU A 83 9.49 -1.16 -6.03
N VAL A 84 8.59 -0.40 -6.62
CA VAL A 84 8.86 0.48 -7.77
C VAL A 84 8.48 1.89 -7.36
N ALA A 85 9.41 2.83 -7.47
CA ALA A 85 9.24 4.21 -7.02
C ALA A 85 9.59 5.20 -8.14
N SER A 86 8.78 6.24 -8.31
CA SER A 86 8.98 7.29 -9.29
C SER A 86 8.64 8.67 -8.70
N THR A 87 8.75 9.73 -9.50
CA THR A 87 8.29 11.05 -9.09
C THR A 87 6.76 11.15 -8.99
N ALA A 88 6.02 10.25 -9.64
CA ALA A 88 4.56 10.20 -9.58
C ALA A 88 4.04 9.46 -8.34
N GLY A 89 4.82 8.51 -7.81
CA GLY A 89 4.44 7.69 -6.66
C GLY A 89 5.30 6.44 -6.54
N ALA A 90 4.96 5.63 -5.55
CA ALA A 90 5.57 4.31 -5.35
C ALA A 90 4.51 3.22 -5.34
N VAL A 91 4.89 2.03 -5.77
CA VAL A 91 4.02 0.85 -5.82
C VAL A 91 4.70 -0.29 -5.08
N ILE A 92 3.95 -0.92 -4.18
CA ILE A 92 4.32 -2.15 -3.46
C ILE A 92 3.23 -3.20 -3.68
N LYS A 93 3.56 -4.47 -3.46
CA LYS A 93 2.59 -5.56 -3.54
C LYS A 93 2.42 -6.20 -2.16
N VAL A 94 1.19 -6.23 -1.65
CA VAL A 94 0.83 -6.79 -0.34
C VAL A 94 -0.43 -7.65 -0.50
N ALA A 95 -0.41 -8.89 -0.03
CA ALA A 95 -1.54 -9.82 -0.13
C ALA A 95 -2.14 -9.88 -1.56
N ASP A 96 -1.28 -10.05 -2.56
CA ASP A 96 -1.60 -10.10 -4.00
C ASP A 96 -2.30 -8.87 -4.57
N ARG A 97 -2.20 -7.73 -3.87
CA ARG A 97 -2.76 -6.45 -4.33
C ARG A 97 -1.67 -5.39 -4.43
N PHE A 98 -1.78 -4.56 -5.44
CA PHE A 98 -0.91 -3.39 -5.59
C PHE A 98 -1.43 -2.24 -4.73
N VAL A 99 -0.52 -1.68 -3.94
CA VAL A 99 -0.76 -0.50 -3.12
C VAL A 99 0.08 0.63 -3.66
N THR A 100 -0.58 1.72 -4.04
CA THR A 100 0.08 2.93 -4.54
C THR A 100 0.21 3.93 -3.40
N LEU A 101 1.41 4.50 -3.26
CA LEU A 101 1.73 5.57 -2.33
C LEU A 101 2.07 6.83 -3.12
N ALA A 102 1.58 7.97 -2.68
CA ALA A 102 1.88 9.27 -3.28
C ALA A 102 3.30 9.72 -2.92
N ALA A 103 4.00 10.34 -3.85
CA ALA A 103 5.31 10.90 -3.60
C ALA A 103 5.22 12.13 -2.69
N ASP A 104 6.11 12.23 -1.71
CA ASP A 104 6.33 13.46 -0.95
C ASP A 104 7.19 14.43 -1.77
N VAL A 105 6.53 15.23 -2.59
CA VAL A 105 7.18 16.17 -3.52
C VAL A 105 7.95 17.29 -2.83
N GLY A 106 7.75 17.50 -1.54
CA GLY A 106 8.52 18.42 -0.70
C GLY A 106 9.76 17.82 -0.07
N GLY A 107 9.88 16.49 -0.13
CA GLY A 107 10.96 15.74 0.50
C GLY A 107 12.23 15.61 -0.34
N PRO A 108 13.27 14.98 0.22
CA PRO A 108 14.52 14.71 -0.48
C PRO A 108 14.30 13.78 -1.69
N LYS A 109 15.08 14.01 -2.75
CA LYS A 109 15.05 13.17 -3.96
C LYS A 109 16.07 12.03 -3.90
N LEU A 110 15.68 10.90 -4.49
CA LEU A 110 16.55 9.79 -4.86
C LEU A 110 17.00 9.97 -6.32
N GLY A 111 18.01 10.80 -6.55
CA GLY A 111 18.36 11.19 -7.91
C GLY A 111 17.29 12.06 -8.56
N GLU A 112 17.11 11.95 -9.89
CA GLU A 112 16.16 12.78 -10.63
C GLU A 112 14.74 12.21 -10.67
N ASN A 113 14.60 10.89 -10.52
CA ASN A 113 13.38 10.17 -10.90
C ASN A 113 12.57 9.59 -9.73
N ALA A 114 12.97 9.79 -8.48
CA ALA A 114 12.25 9.31 -7.31
C ALA A 114 12.49 10.19 -6.08
N TYR A 115 11.67 9.98 -5.05
CA TYR A 115 11.80 10.61 -3.73
C TYR A 115 12.23 9.59 -2.68
N THR A 116 12.66 10.06 -1.51
CA THR A 116 12.99 9.19 -0.37
C THR A 116 11.77 8.80 0.46
N HIS A 117 10.67 9.55 0.33
CA HIS A 117 9.48 9.36 1.14
C HIS A 117 8.20 9.32 0.30
N TYR A 118 7.31 8.36 0.65
CA TYR A 118 6.01 8.18 0.01
C TYR A 118 4.96 7.91 1.06
N VAL A 119 3.74 8.41 0.84
CA VAL A 119 2.63 8.32 1.79
C VAL A 119 1.42 7.68 1.13
N GLY A 120 0.88 6.66 1.76
CA GLY A 120 -0.38 6.01 1.41
C GLY A 120 -1.46 6.27 2.45
N ALA A 121 -2.64 5.68 2.22
CA ALA A 121 -3.77 5.82 3.15
C ALA A 121 -3.53 5.14 4.52
N ALA A 122 -2.77 4.05 4.54
CA ALA A 122 -2.55 3.24 5.73
C ALA A 122 -1.07 2.99 6.03
N GLN A 123 -0.15 3.39 5.16
CA GLN A 123 1.29 3.20 5.32
C GLN A 123 2.06 4.41 4.82
N SER A 124 3.24 4.63 5.39
CA SER A 124 4.28 5.49 4.82
C SER A 124 5.54 4.66 4.53
N LEU A 125 6.26 5.04 3.48
CA LEU A 125 7.45 4.35 3.02
C LEU A 125 8.62 5.32 3.04
N GLN A 126 9.72 4.87 3.63
CA GLN A 126 10.99 5.61 3.69
C GLN A 126 12.08 4.79 3.01
N ILE A 127 12.85 5.43 2.12
CA ILE A 127 14.03 4.88 1.47
C ILE A 127 15.24 5.64 1.99
N GLU A 128 16.15 4.95 2.63
CA GLU A 128 17.40 5.52 3.17
C GLU A 128 18.58 4.96 2.38
N PRO A 129 19.17 5.72 1.44
CA PRO A 129 20.38 5.28 0.76
C PRO A 129 21.52 5.13 1.78
N ALA A 130 22.19 4.01 1.79
CA ALA A 130 23.47 3.90 2.47
C ALA A 130 24.45 4.82 1.73
N GLY A 131 25.17 5.68 2.48
CA GLY A 131 25.95 6.83 1.97
C GLY A 131 26.72 6.60 0.66
N ALA A 132 27.25 7.65 0.07
CA ALA A 132 27.83 7.70 -1.28
C ALA A 132 28.88 6.62 -1.64
N SER A 133 29.41 5.91 -0.65
CA SER A 133 30.45 4.87 -0.80
C SER A 133 29.90 3.43 -0.81
N ALA A 134 28.61 3.23 -0.66
CA ALA A 134 28.00 1.91 -0.50
C ALA A 134 27.38 1.39 -1.81
N SER A 135 28.15 1.39 -2.89
CA SER A 135 27.77 0.62 -4.08
C SER A 135 28.27 -0.81 -3.93
N PRO A 136 27.48 -1.83 -4.31
CA PRO A 136 27.93 -3.21 -4.33
C PRO A 136 29.20 -3.36 -5.20
N PRO A 137 30.19 -4.19 -4.83
CA PRO A 137 31.37 -4.43 -5.65
C PRO A 137 30.96 -4.90 -7.05
N GLY A 138 31.47 -4.21 -8.09
CA GLY A 138 31.16 -4.56 -9.50
C GLY A 138 29.80 -4.08 -10.00
N SER A 139 29.10 -3.26 -9.24
CA SER A 139 27.79 -2.72 -9.62
C SER A 139 27.89 -1.55 -10.59
N ASP A 140 26.86 -1.41 -11.43
CA ASP A 140 26.66 -0.25 -12.28
C ASP A 140 26.45 1.02 -11.43
N ARG A 141 26.77 2.19 -12.00
CA ARG A 141 26.64 3.49 -11.31
C ARG A 141 25.22 3.79 -10.81
N ASN A 142 24.24 3.05 -11.31
CA ASN A 142 22.81 3.22 -10.97
C ASN A 142 22.38 2.35 -9.77
N GLN A 143 23.28 1.52 -9.23
CA GLN A 143 22.98 0.64 -8.09
C GLN A 143 23.55 1.22 -6.80
N LYS A 144 22.74 1.28 -5.77
CA LYS A 144 23.13 1.76 -4.44
C LYS A 144 22.54 0.84 -3.38
N MET A 145 23.29 0.61 -2.31
CA MET A 145 22.73 -0.02 -1.12
C MET A 145 21.75 0.95 -0.47
N ALA A 146 20.63 0.45 0.00
CA ALA A 146 19.63 1.23 0.70
C ALA A 146 18.92 0.39 1.76
N ARG A 147 18.33 1.05 2.74
CA ARG A 147 17.33 0.48 3.64
C ARG A 147 15.96 0.98 3.23
N LEU A 148 15.02 0.06 3.11
CA LEU A 148 13.60 0.35 2.89
C LEU A 148 12.85 0.06 4.19
N SER A 149 11.99 0.97 4.63
CA SER A 149 11.11 0.77 5.77
C SER A 149 9.69 1.22 5.45
N LEU A 150 8.70 0.45 5.92
CA LEU A 150 7.31 0.83 5.94
C LEU A 150 6.86 1.06 7.38
N SER A 151 6.10 2.12 7.59
CA SER A 151 5.49 2.45 8.87
C SER A 151 3.97 2.51 8.74
N ASP A 152 3.29 2.18 9.86
CA ASP A 152 1.85 2.33 9.99
C ASP A 152 1.45 3.81 10.24
N PRO A 153 0.13 4.14 10.34
CA PRO A 153 -0.33 5.50 10.60
C PRO A 153 0.13 6.09 11.95
N PHE A 154 0.68 5.25 12.83
CA PHE A 154 1.24 5.67 14.12
C PHE A 154 2.77 5.80 14.10
N ASN A 155 3.38 5.85 12.91
CA ASN A 155 4.84 5.91 12.70
C ASN A 155 5.62 4.71 13.30
N ARG A 156 5.01 3.54 13.43
CA ARG A 156 5.68 2.33 13.89
C ARG A 156 6.11 1.52 12.68
N VAL A 157 7.37 1.11 12.65
CA VAL A 157 7.89 0.28 11.55
C VAL A 157 7.22 -1.10 11.58
N ILE A 158 6.51 -1.44 10.51
CA ILE A 158 5.81 -2.71 10.33
C ILE A 158 6.53 -3.65 9.36
N TRP A 159 7.49 -3.13 8.60
CA TRP A 159 8.38 -3.89 7.74
C TRP A 159 9.67 -3.12 7.46
N SER A 160 10.82 -3.78 7.41
CA SER A 160 12.05 -3.17 6.92
C SER A 160 13.03 -4.21 6.37
N SER A 161 13.82 -3.81 5.38
CA SER A 161 14.90 -4.62 4.81
C SER A 161 16.04 -3.75 4.30
N GLY A 162 17.26 -4.27 4.36
CA GLY A 162 18.36 -3.81 3.54
C GLY A 162 18.25 -4.40 2.14
N GLY A 163 18.84 -3.72 1.15
CA GLY A 163 18.81 -4.20 -0.22
C GLY A 163 19.49 -3.28 -1.21
N THR A 164 19.33 -3.62 -2.48
CA THR A 164 19.85 -2.85 -3.60
C THR A 164 18.76 -1.99 -4.22
N LEU A 165 19.02 -0.69 -4.31
CA LEU A 165 18.22 0.27 -5.04
C LEU A 165 18.84 0.48 -6.43
N VAL A 166 18.08 0.26 -7.47
CA VAL A 166 18.47 0.47 -8.87
C VAL A 166 17.63 1.60 -9.45
N CYS A 167 18.28 2.68 -9.89
CA CYS A 167 17.58 3.86 -10.41
C CYS A 167 17.99 4.15 -11.87
N GLY A 168 17.06 4.53 -12.71
CA GLY A 168 17.30 4.96 -14.08
C GLY A 168 16.62 4.11 -15.14
N PRO A 169 16.72 4.48 -16.42
CA PRO A 169 16.14 3.72 -17.53
C PRO A 169 16.80 2.34 -17.60
N GLY A 170 16.00 1.29 -17.37
CA GLY A 170 16.46 -0.10 -17.33
C GLY A 170 16.61 -0.68 -15.92
N ALA A 171 15.98 -0.08 -14.89
CA ALA A 171 15.72 -0.79 -13.65
C ALA A 171 15.07 -2.15 -14.00
N PRO A 172 15.56 -3.29 -13.43
CA PRO A 172 15.24 -4.60 -13.96
C PRO A 172 13.74 -4.83 -14.00
N ALA A 173 13.15 -4.76 -15.17
CA ALA A 173 12.04 -5.64 -15.48
C ALA A 173 12.60 -7.04 -15.24
N ALA A 174 12.01 -7.79 -14.32
CA ALA A 174 12.45 -9.13 -13.94
C ALA A 174 13.11 -9.89 -15.08
N SER A 175 14.28 -10.43 -14.83
CA SER A 175 14.96 -11.30 -15.78
C SER A 175 13.96 -12.37 -16.22
N ALA A 176 13.45 -12.25 -17.44
CA ALA A 176 12.78 -13.35 -18.10
C ALA A 176 13.84 -14.45 -18.18
N THR A 177 13.79 -15.39 -17.24
CA THR A 177 14.53 -16.63 -17.34
C THR A 177 13.99 -17.28 -18.62
N ASP A 178 14.81 -17.21 -19.69
CA ASP A 178 14.59 -17.92 -20.93
C ASP A 178 14.50 -19.41 -20.57
N VAL A 179 13.29 -19.90 -20.44
CA VAL A 179 13.01 -21.34 -20.34
C VAL A 179 13.19 -21.87 -21.76
N THR A 180 14.45 -22.09 -22.12
CA THR A 180 14.78 -22.93 -23.26
C THR A 180 14.25 -24.32 -22.91
N ALA A 181 13.09 -24.67 -23.46
CA ALA A 181 12.56 -26.04 -23.45
C ALA A 181 13.56 -26.95 -24.16
N PRO A 182 13.99 -28.08 -23.57
CA PRO A 182 14.76 -29.07 -24.30
C PRO A 182 13.86 -29.72 -25.33
N GLY A 183 14.30 -29.66 -26.62
CA GLY A 183 13.70 -30.38 -27.73
C GLY A 183 13.99 -31.90 -27.68
#